data_efb86183dbebac336581d6c66f0c8297
#
_entry.id   efb86183dbebac336581d6c66f0c8297
#
_cell.length_a   1.000
_cell.length_b   1.000
_cell.length_c   1.000
_cell.angle_alpha   90.00
_cell.angle_beta   90.00
_cell.angle_gamma   90.00
#
_symmetry.space_group_name_H-M   'P 1'
#
loop_
_entity.id
_entity.type
_entity.pdbx_description
1 polymer ?
#
loop_
_entity_poly.entity_id
_entity_poly.type
_entity_poly.pdbx_seq_one_letter_code
_entity_poly.pdbx_strand_id
1 'polypeptide(L)'
;MAASWISDWNPEDTAFWESKGKFIARRNLIWSIVAEHFGFSIWLIWSIVVTKLPQAGFHFTTDQLFQLVALPGLIGALMRFPYTFAVTTFGGRNWTIFSASVLFIPTIALAYFVTRPDTPYSTMLLVSALAGLGGGNFASSMANISFFYPDRMKGWALGLNAAGGNIGVSTVQLFTPILMGWSIINLFQGTPLQGGIYIQNAGLMWFLPLAIAVYGAIFYMNNLVTARSTFRDQLAIVGRKHTWIMSFIYIGTFGSFIGYSAALPLLIKTQFPAVTIGIAFLGRGRSSHCRSRW
;
A
#
# COMPACT_ATOMS: atom_id res chain seq x y z
N MET A 1 18.42 7.73 21.03
CA MET A 1 17.62 8.12 19.84
C MET A 1 18.57 8.67 18.79
N ALA A 2 18.49 8.21 17.55
CA ALA A 2 19.25 8.81 16.46
C ALA A 2 18.82 10.28 16.29
N ALA A 3 19.78 11.17 15.97
CA ALA A 3 19.46 12.57 15.67
C ALA A 3 18.40 12.60 14.57
N SER A 4 17.27 13.30 14.79
CA SER A 4 16.17 13.31 13.83
C SER A 4 16.54 14.01 12.52
N TRP A 5 17.41 15.01 12.57
CA TRP A 5 17.91 15.77 11.42
C TRP A 5 19.44 15.62 11.31
N ILE A 6 19.91 15.35 10.09
CA ILE A 6 21.32 15.25 9.73
C ILE A 6 21.65 16.46 8.85
N SER A 7 22.59 17.31 9.30
CA SER A 7 23.06 18.48 8.56
C SER A 7 24.17 18.13 7.58
N ASP A 8 25.11 17.27 8.04
CA ASP A 8 26.32 16.91 7.30
C ASP A 8 26.11 15.58 6.57
N TRP A 9 25.53 15.66 5.38
CA TRP A 9 25.29 14.49 4.56
C TRP A 9 25.95 14.67 3.19
N ASN A 10 27.00 13.89 2.95
CA ASN A 10 27.71 13.87 1.67
C ASN A 10 27.96 12.42 1.23
N PRO A 11 27.01 11.77 0.55
CA PRO A 11 27.14 10.37 0.15
C PRO A 11 28.17 10.15 -0.97
N GLU A 12 28.57 11.21 -1.69
CA GLU A 12 29.59 11.12 -2.73
C GLU A 12 31.01 11.03 -2.17
N ASP A 13 31.24 11.52 -0.96
CA ASP A 13 32.52 11.33 -0.25
C ASP A 13 32.69 9.87 0.15
N THR A 14 33.67 9.21 -0.43
CA THR A 14 33.94 7.79 -0.21
C THR A 14 34.30 7.49 1.25
N ALA A 15 35.08 8.35 1.92
CA ALA A 15 35.46 8.14 3.31
C ALA A 15 34.25 8.28 4.25
N PHE A 16 33.42 9.29 4.04
CA PHE A 16 32.15 9.44 4.77
C PHE A 16 31.22 8.26 4.51
N TRP A 17 31.08 7.86 3.25
CA TRP A 17 30.20 6.75 2.89
C TRP A 17 30.60 5.44 3.56
N GLU A 18 31.88 5.06 3.48
CA GLU A 18 32.35 3.80 4.05
C GLU A 18 32.32 3.78 5.56
N SER A 19 32.64 4.90 6.22
CA SER A 19 32.68 4.97 7.69
C SER A 19 31.29 5.05 8.34
N LYS A 20 30.36 5.82 7.78
CA LYS A 20 29.09 6.17 8.43
C LYS A 20 27.89 6.14 7.49
N GLY A 21 28.04 6.67 6.26
CA GLY A 21 26.92 6.95 5.35
C GLY A 21 26.11 5.71 4.98
N LYS A 22 26.78 4.63 4.59
CA LYS A 22 26.13 3.37 4.16
C LYS A 22 25.23 2.74 5.23
N PHE A 23 25.59 2.82 6.49
CA PHE A 23 24.81 2.25 7.60
C PHE A 23 23.52 3.04 7.84
N ILE A 24 23.63 4.38 7.81
CA ILE A 24 22.47 5.27 7.94
C ILE A 24 21.54 5.12 6.74
N ALA A 25 22.08 5.14 5.52
CA ALA A 25 21.32 4.97 4.30
C ALA A 25 20.57 3.63 4.26
N ARG A 26 21.26 2.51 4.59
CA ARG A 26 20.66 1.18 4.67
C ARG A 26 19.50 1.11 5.66
N ARG A 27 19.67 1.70 6.84
CA ARG A 27 18.63 1.72 7.87
C ARG A 27 17.39 2.51 7.39
N ASN A 28 17.59 3.67 6.77
CA ASN A 28 16.50 4.44 6.18
C ASN A 28 15.82 3.68 5.03
N LEU A 29 16.57 2.98 4.19
CA LEU A 29 16.04 2.16 3.10
C LEU A 29 15.14 1.03 3.64
N ILE A 30 15.58 0.29 4.64
CA ILE A 30 14.80 -0.81 5.22
C ILE A 30 13.44 -0.32 5.72
N TRP A 31 13.42 0.75 6.50
CA TRP A 31 12.16 1.27 7.05
C TRP A 31 11.30 2.00 6.00
N SER A 32 11.93 2.57 4.97
CA SER A 32 11.23 3.08 3.80
C SER A 32 10.50 1.95 3.06
N ILE A 33 11.18 0.83 2.81
CA ILE A 33 10.60 -0.38 2.19
C ILE A 33 9.42 -0.89 3.02
N VAL A 34 9.58 -1.01 4.34
CA VAL A 34 8.51 -1.49 5.23
C VAL A 34 7.27 -0.60 5.16
N ALA A 35 7.45 0.73 5.25
CA ALA A 35 6.34 1.67 5.18
C ALA A 35 5.66 1.66 3.81
N GLU A 36 6.44 1.59 2.73
CA GLU A 36 5.95 1.53 1.36
C GLU A 36 5.20 0.21 1.08
N HIS A 37 5.72 -0.91 1.56
CA HIS A 37 5.10 -2.23 1.45
C HIS A 37 3.67 -2.23 2.02
N PHE A 38 3.48 -1.69 3.22
CA PHE A 38 2.15 -1.60 3.82
C PHE A 38 1.28 -0.54 3.14
N GLY A 39 1.89 0.55 2.64
CA GLY A 39 1.21 1.51 1.78
C GLY A 39 0.58 0.85 0.56
N PHE A 40 1.34 0.05 -0.17
CA PHE A 40 0.85 -0.70 -1.34
C PHE A 40 -0.18 -1.76 -0.97
N SER A 41 0.02 -2.46 0.13
CA SER A 41 -0.93 -3.47 0.61
C SER A 41 -2.31 -2.85 0.87
N ILE A 42 -2.35 -1.71 1.58
CA ILE A 42 -3.60 -1.03 1.89
C ILE A 42 -4.21 -0.39 0.64
N TRP A 43 -3.37 0.16 -0.25
CA TRP A 43 -3.82 0.72 -1.52
C TRP A 43 -4.59 -0.30 -2.36
N LEU A 44 -4.14 -1.56 -2.41
CA LEU A 44 -4.74 -2.64 -3.21
C LEU A 44 -5.72 -3.53 -2.44
N ILE A 45 -6.04 -3.22 -1.18
CA ILE A 45 -6.89 -4.08 -0.34
C ILE A 45 -8.29 -4.31 -0.93
N TRP A 46 -8.82 -3.30 -1.60
CA TRP A 46 -10.14 -3.36 -2.22
C TRP A 46 -10.23 -4.39 -3.36
N SER A 47 -9.10 -4.75 -3.99
CA SER A 47 -9.05 -5.81 -5.01
C SER A 47 -9.58 -7.16 -4.50
N ILE A 48 -9.42 -7.43 -3.21
CA ILE A 48 -9.90 -8.67 -2.56
C ILE A 48 -11.22 -8.46 -1.84
N VAL A 49 -11.36 -7.36 -1.11
CA VAL A 49 -12.56 -7.10 -0.29
C VAL A 49 -13.83 -7.09 -1.13
N VAL A 50 -13.83 -6.43 -2.29
CA VAL A 50 -15.02 -6.36 -3.17
C VAL A 50 -15.51 -7.75 -3.59
N THR A 51 -14.62 -8.73 -3.67
CA THR A 51 -15.00 -10.10 -4.04
C THR A 51 -15.82 -10.79 -2.96
N LYS A 52 -15.84 -10.27 -1.74
CA LYS A 52 -16.54 -10.81 -0.58
C LYS A 52 -17.75 -9.98 -0.15
N LEU A 53 -17.91 -8.75 -0.61
CA LEU A 53 -19.03 -7.88 -0.27
C LEU A 53 -20.41 -8.51 -0.53
N PRO A 54 -20.66 -9.19 -1.69
CA PRO A 54 -21.98 -9.85 -1.86
C PRO A 54 -22.26 -10.92 -0.83
N GLN A 55 -21.23 -11.65 -0.37
CA GLN A 55 -21.38 -12.65 0.71
C GLN A 55 -21.60 -11.98 2.07
N ALA A 56 -21.14 -10.74 2.24
CA ALA A 56 -21.37 -9.93 3.44
C ALA A 56 -22.76 -9.25 3.46
N GLY A 57 -23.60 -9.49 2.45
CA GLY A 57 -24.93 -8.94 2.37
C GLY A 57 -25.05 -7.60 1.65
N PHE A 58 -23.97 -7.12 0.99
CA PHE A 58 -24.03 -5.91 0.17
C PHE A 58 -24.60 -6.21 -1.22
N HIS A 59 -25.58 -5.42 -1.64
CA HIS A 59 -26.26 -5.55 -2.93
C HIS A 59 -25.76 -4.52 -3.96
N PHE A 60 -24.44 -4.40 -4.11
CA PHE A 60 -23.85 -3.51 -5.10
C PHE A 60 -23.84 -4.15 -6.49
N THR A 61 -24.08 -3.33 -7.51
CA THR A 61 -23.97 -3.77 -8.91
C THR A 61 -22.50 -4.07 -9.25
N THR A 62 -22.28 -4.83 -10.33
CA THR A 62 -20.94 -5.13 -10.81
C THR A 62 -20.15 -3.85 -11.10
N ASP A 63 -20.79 -2.84 -11.71
CA ASP A 63 -20.14 -1.55 -11.97
C ASP A 63 -19.73 -0.83 -10.69
N GLN A 64 -20.59 -0.85 -9.67
CA GLN A 64 -20.26 -0.29 -8.35
C GLN A 64 -19.07 -1.01 -7.70
N LEU A 65 -18.99 -2.32 -7.81
CA LEU A 65 -17.84 -3.07 -7.31
C LEU A 65 -16.55 -2.71 -8.05
N PHE A 66 -16.58 -2.55 -9.37
CA PHE A 66 -15.43 -2.09 -10.14
C PHE A 66 -15.02 -0.66 -9.80
N GLN A 67 -15.97 0.24 -9.51
CA GLN A 67 -15.65 1.59 -9.04
C GLN A 67 -14.95 1.58 -7.69
N LEU A 68 -15.38 0.72 -6.73
CA LEU A 68 -14.69 0.54 -5.44
C LEU A 68 -13.24 0.05 -5.61
N VAL A 69 -12.96 -0.74 -6.62
CA VAL A 69 -11.60 -1.21 -6.96
C VAL A 69 -10.77 -0.12 -7.64
N ALA A 70 -11.38 0.65 -8.54
CA ALA A 70 -10.67 1.63 -9.37
C ALA A 70 -10.33 2.91 -8.59
N LEU A 71 -11.22 3.34 -7.71
CA LEU A 71 -11.10 4.61 -7.00
C LEU A 71 -9.82 4.74 -6.15
N PRO A 72 -9.38 3.74 -5.38
CA PRO A 72 -8.07 3.80 -4.71
C PRO A 72 -6.92 4.04 -5.70
N GLY A 73 -6.98 3.42 -6.88
CA GLY A 73 -5.98 3.60 -7.94
C GLY A 73 -5.87 5.06 -8.38
N LEU A 74 -7.00 5.69 -8.65
CA LEU A 74 -7.09 7.10 -9.04
C LEU A 74 -6.57 8.02 -7.93
N ILE A 75 -7.07 7.86 -6.71
CA ILE A 75 -6.65 8.70 -5.56
C ILE A 75 -5.17 8.49 -5.29
N GLY A 76 -4.66 7.25 -5.34
CA GLY A 76 -3.25 6.97 -5.12
C GLY A 76 -2.35 7.63 -6.18
N ALA A 77 -2.78 7.67 -7.43
CA ALA A 77 -2.06 8.38 -8.48
C ALA A 77 -2.03 9.90 -8.23
N LEU A 78 -3.16 10.49 -7.84
CA LEU A 78 -3.25 11.93 -7.52
C LEU A 78 -2.41 12.30 -6.28
N MET A 79 -2.40 11.44 -5.26
CA MET A 79 -1.63 11.67 -4.04
C MET A 79 -0.11 11.65 -4.25
N ARG A 80 0.40 11.03 -5.31
CA ARG A 80 1.83 11.08 -5.62
C ARG A 80 2.35 12.49 -5.80
N PHE A 81 1.52 13.38 -6.34
CA PHE A 81 1.91 14.77 -6.55
C PHE A 81 2.25 15.47 -5.22
N PRO A 82 1.33 15.64 -4.25
CA PRO A 82 1.66 16.29 -2.98
C PRO A 82 2.70 15.51 -2.16
N TYR A 83 2.72 14.18 -2.23
CA TYR A 83 3.68 13.35 -1.48
C TYR A 83 5.13 13.55 -1.95
N THR A 84 5.35 13.81 -3.24
CA THR A 84 6.70 14.10 -3.77
C THR A 84 7.28 15.35 -3.12
N PHE A 85 6.48 16.41 -2.98
CA PHE A 85 6.92 17.68 -2.38
C PHE A 85 7.05 17.61 -0.85
N ALA A 86 6.31 16.73 -0.22
CA ALA A 86 6.25 16.64 1.23
C ALA A 86 7.59 16.24 1.87
N VAL A 87 8.38 15.40 1.20
CA VAL A 87 9.69 14.94 1.70
C VAL A 87 10.67 16.11 1.86
N THR A 88 10.74 16.99 0.89
CA THR A 88 11.66 18.13 0.92
C THR A 88 11.18 19.25 1.85
N THR A 89 9.87 19.31 2.10
CA THR A 89 9.25 20.31 2.99
C THR A 89 9.31 19.87 4.45
N PHE A 90 8.85 18.66 4.75
CA PHE A 90 8.68 18.16 6.12
C PHE A 90 9.81 17.24 6.59
N GLY A 91 10.63 16.77 5.66
CA GLY A 91 11.65 15.73 5.90
C GLY A 91 11.10 14.31 5.70
N GLY A 92 11.94 13.43 5.16
CA GLY A 92 11.53 12.08 4.77
C GLY A 92 11.03 11.22 5.92
N ARG A 93 11.72 11.25 7.08
CA ARG A 93 11.29 10.55 8.30
C ARG A 93 9.92 11.05 8.77
N ASN A 94 9.76 12.35 8.92
CA ASN A 94 8.53 12.94 9.44
C ASN A 94 7.35 12.66 8.51
N TRP A 95 7.59 12.73 7.21
CA TRP A 95 6.56 12.40 6.23
C TRP A 95 6.20 10.90 6.24
N THR A 96 7.18 10.01 6.38
CA THR A 96 6.91 8.56 6.49
C THR A 96 6.09 8.24 7.75
N ILE A 97 6.39 8.88 8.89
CA ILE A 97 5.58 8.74 10.12
C ILE A 97 4.13 9.16 9.86
N PHE A 98 3.93 10.35 9.27
CA PHE A 98 2.59 10.87 8.97
C PHE A 98 1.84 9.96 7.99
N SER A 99 2.46 9.66 6.84
CA SER A 99 1.80 8.90 5.77
C SER A 99 1.48 7.46 6.16
N ALA A 100 2.34 6.81 6.95
CA ALA A 100 2.03 5.49 7.51
C ALA A 100 0.94 5.55 8.59
N SER A 101 0.93 6.60 9.43
CA SER A 101 -0.09 6.76 10.47
C SER A 101 -1.49 7.05 9.89
N VAL A 102 -1.58 7.82 8.82
CA VAL A 102 -2.86 8.11 8.15
C VAL A 102 -3.52 6.83 7.63
N LEU A 103 -2.76 5.78 7.31
CA LEU A 103 -3.31 4.52 6.82
C LEU A 103 -4.11 3.73 7.86
N PHE A 104 -4.02 4.07 9.14
CA PHE A 104 -4.93 3.53 10.15
C PHE A 104 -6.40 3.93 9.88
N ILE A 105 -6.63 5.11 9.29
CA ILE A 105 -7.98 5.59 8.99
C ILE A 105 -8.71 4.66 8.02
N PRO A 106 -8.20 4.39 6.80
CA PRO A 106 -8.88 3.49 5.87
C PRO A 106 -8.98 2.05 6.38
N THR A 107 -8.01 1.56 7.16
CA THR A 107 -8.05 0.18 7.69
C THR A 107 -9.10 0.01 8.76
N ILE A 108 -9.25 0.97 9.68
CA ILE A 108 -10.29 0.97 10.71
C ILE A 108 -11.66 1.18 10.06
N ALA A 109 -11.79 2.16 9.18
CA ALA A 109 -13.02 2.44 8.47
C ALA A 109 -13.48 1.21 7.66
N LEU A 110 -12.56 0.57 6.93
CA LEU A 110 -12.85 -0.66 6.21
C LEU A 110 -13.38 -1.73 7.17
N ALA A 111 -12.65 -2.05 8.25
CA ALA A 111 -13.04 -3.07 9.21
C ALA A 111 -14.41 -2.81 9.81
N TYR A 112 -14.74 -1.55 10.08
CA TYR A 112 -16.01 -1.15 10.65
C TYR A 112 -17.17 -1.25 9.66
N PHE A 113 -17.02 -0.68 8.48
CA PHE A 113 -18.13 -0.55 7.52
C PHE A 113 -18.44 -1.85 6.77
N VAL A 114 -17.46 -2.73 6.53
CA VAL A 114 -17.72 -4.02 5.85
C VAL A 114 -18.56 -5.00 6.68
N THR A 115 -18.74 -4.75 7.98
CA THR A 115 -19.61 -5.56 8.85
C THR A 115 -21.07 -5.06 8.88
N ARG A 116 -21.38 -4.00 8.14
CA ARG A 116 -22.69 -3.34 8.12
C ARG A 116 -23.24 -3.29 6.72
N PRO A 117 -24.06 -4.28 6.31
CA PRO A 117 -24.62 -4.33 4.95
C PRO A 117 -25.47 -3.11 4.58
N ASP A 118 -26.04 -2.41 5.59
CA ASP A 118 -26.84 -1.20 5.41
C ASP A 118 -25.98 0.05 5.10
N THR A 119 -24.66 -0.08 5.10
CA THR A 119 -23.76 1.05 4.78
C THR A 119 -24.03 1.57 3.36
N PRO A 120 -24.33 2.89 3.21
CA PRO A 120 -24.56 3.48 1.90
C PRO A 120 -23.35 3.31 0.98
N TYR A 121 -23.61 3.14 -0.32
CA TYR A 121 -22.55 3.03 -1.33
C TYR A 121 -21.57 4.22 -1.33
N SER A 122 -22.08 5.45 -1.12
CA SER A 122 -21.23 6.65 -1.01
C SER A 122 -20.22 6.58 0.12
N THR A 123 -20.61 6.00 1.27
CA THR A 123 -19.68 5.77 2.39
C THR A 123 -18.61 4.75 2.00
N MET A 124 -18.98 3.65 1.34
CA MET A 124 -18.02 2.66 0.86
C MET A 124 -17.06 3.24 -0.18
N LEU A 125 -17.54 4.13 -1.07
CA LEU A 125 -16.69 4.89 -1.99
C LEU A 125 -15.67 5.74 -1.23
N LEU A 126 -16.10 6.47 -0.20
CA LEU A 126 -15.20 7.28 0.63
C LEU A 126 -14.13 6.41 1.30
N VAL A 127 -14.53 5.28 1.90
CA VAL A 127 -13.60 4.35 2.54
C VAL A 127 -12.61 3.77 1.53
N SER A 128 -13.07 3.46 0.32
CA SER A 128 -12.17 2.98 -0.74
C SER A 128 -11.21 4.08 -1.21
N ALA A 129 -11.70 5.31 -1.37
CA ALA A 129 -10.88 6.46 -1.73
C ALA A 129 -9.73 6.70 -0.72
N LEU A 130 -10.03 6.59 0.58
CA LEU A 130 -9.05 6.75 1.65
C LEU A 130 -7.92 5.71 1.57
N ALA A 131 -8.19 4.50 1.10
CA ALA A 131 -7.14 3.51 0.87
C ALA A 131 -6.13 3.96 -0.20
N GLY A 132 -6.55 4.83 -1.11
CA GLY A 132 -5.69 5.47 -2.12
C GLY A 132 -4.53 6.28 -1.52
N LEU A 133 -4.64 6.76 -0.28
CA LEU A 133 -3.54 7.46 0.40
C LEU A 133 -2.26 6.62 0.46
N GLY A 134 -2.38 5.29 0.51
CA GLY A 134 -1.24 4.37 0.45
C GLY A 134 -0.44 4.44 -0.85
N GLY A 135 -1.10 4.74 -1.98
CA GLY A 135 -0.45 4.86 -3.28
C GLY A 135 0.51 6.04 -3.41
N GLY A 136 0.30 7.10 -2.60
CA GLY A 136 1.21 8.25 -2.52
C GLY A 136 2.58 7.91 -1.92
N ASN A 137 2.66 6.90 -1.04
CA ASN A 137 3.89 6.52 -0.35
C ASN A 137 5.03 6.18 -1.30
N PHE A 138 4.74 5.63 -2.48
CA PHE A 138 5.74 5.35 -3.49
C PHE A 138 6.55 6.59 -3.87
N ALA A 139 5.87 7.69 -4.19
CA ALA A 139 6.54 8.91 -4.62
C ALA A 139 7.42 9.50 -3.51
N SER A 140 6.92 9.55 -2.29
CA SER A 140 7.67 10.08 -1.15
C SER A 140 8.84 9.19 -0.74
N SER A 141 8.68 7.87 -0.76
CA SER A 141 9.74 6.93 -0.40
C SER A 141 10.88 6.96 -1.41
N MET A 142 10.56 6.95 -2.71
CA MET A 142 11.55 7.06 -3.79
C MET A 142 12.32 8.36 -3.71
N ALA A 143 11.62 9.51 -3.53
CA ALA A 143 12.26 10.80 -3.34
C ALA A 143 13.20 10.81 -2.13
N ASN A 144 12.72 10.32 -0.98
CA ASN A 144 13.52 10.26 0.25
C ASN A 144 14.80 9.43 0.09
N ILE A 145 14.69 8.21 -0.43
CA ILE A 145 15.84 7.30 -0.57
C ILE A 145 16.84 7.82 -1.61
N SER A 146 16.39 8.54 -2.64
CA SER A 146 17.30 9.15 -3.63
C SER A 146 18.31 10.12 -3.00
N PHE A 147 17.98 10.77 -1.89
CA PHE A 147 18.88 11.69 -1.18
C PHE A 147 19.89 10.98 -0.28
N PHE A 148 19.60 9.72 0.13
CA PHE A 148 20.49 8.98 1.02
C PHE A 148 21.65 8.30 0.30
N TYR A 149 21.51 7.99 -1.00
CA TYR A 149 22.48 7.16 -1.72
C TYR A 149 23.31 7.96 -2.73
N PRO A 150 24.61 7.62 -2.89
CA PRO A 150 25.45 8.20 -3.93
C PRO A 150 24.95 7.80 -5.32
N ASP A 151 25.25 8.60 -6.33
CA ASP A 151 24.76 8.40 -7.71
C ASP A 151 25.09 7.00 -8.24
N ARG A 152 26.28 6.47 -7.94
CA ARG A 152 26.71 5.12 -8.32
C ARG A 152 25.86 3.98 -7.78
N MET A 153 25.14 4.20 -6.65
CA MET A 153 24.31 3.19 -5.99
C MET A 153 22.82 3.54 -6.00
N LYS A 154 22.46 4.72 -6.45
CA LYS A 154 21.09 5.24 -6.41
C LYS A 154 20.11 4.32 -7.15
N GLY A 155 20.48 3.86 -8.35
CA GLY A 155 19.63 2.93 -9.12
C GLY A 155 19.34 1.62 -8.40
N TRP A 156 20.34 1.04 -7.74
CA TRP A 156 20.17 -0.17 -6.92
C TRP A 156 19.23 0.08 -5.73
N ALA A 157 19.45 1.16 -4.99
CA ALA A 157 18.67 1.47 -3.79
C ALA A 157 17.20 1.75 -4.15
N LEU A 158 16.95 2.53 -5.19
CA LEU A 158 15.60 2.84 -5.66
C LEU A 158 14.90 1.61 -6.23
N GLY A 159 15.64 0.75 -6.97
CA GLY A 159 15.11 -0.52 -7.46
C GLY A 159 14.68 -1.46 -6.33
N LEU A 160 15.49 -1.57 -5.27
CA LEU A 160 15.16 -2.38 -4.10
C LEU A 160 13.97 -1.81 -3.32
N ASN A 161 13.92 -0.47 -3.15
CA ASN A 161 12.80 0.20 -2.51
C ASN A 161 11.50 -0.07 -3.28
N ALA A 162 11.49 0.16 -4.58
CA ALA A 162 10.33 -0.09 -5.44
C ALA A 162 9.89 -1.57 -5.44
N ALA A 163 10.84 -2.51 -5.50
CA ALA A 163 10.54 -3.94 -5.44
C ALA A 163 9.86 -4.32 -4.12
N GLY A 164 10.38 -3.81 -2.99
CA GLY A 164 9.82 -4.05 -1.67
C GLY A 164 8.39 -3.53 -1.52
N GLY A 165 8.11 -2.34 -2.06
CA GLY A 165 6.76 -1.78 -2.12
C GLY A 165 5.81 -2.62 -2.98
N ASN A 166 6.23 -2.97 -4.19
CA ASN A 166 5.42 -3.75 -5.13
C ASN A 166 5.04 -5.14 -4.62
N ILE A 167 5.89 -5.79 -3.82
CA ILE A 167 5.56 -7.05 -3.13
C ILE A 167 4.33 -6.88 -2.23
N GLY A 168 4.06 -5.69 -1.70
CA GLY A 168 2.87 -5.39 -0.91
C GLY A 168 1.56 -5.72 -1.61
N VAL A 169 1.51 -5.59 -2.95
CA VAL A 169 0.36 -6.00 -3.77
C VAL A 169 0.10 -7.51 -3.64
N SER A 170 1.14 -8.31 -3.81
CA SER A 170 1.03 -9.77 -3.66
C SER A 170 0.73 -10.18 -2.21
N THR A 171 1.31 -9.46 -1.25
CA THR A 171 1.09 -9.68 0.19
C THR A 171 -0.39 -9.51 0.54
N VAL A 172 -1.02 -8.41 0.13
CA VAL A 172 -2.45 -8.19 0.43
C VAL A 172 -3.34 -9.23 -0.24
N GLN A 173 -3.04 -9.59 -1.48
CA GLN A 173 -3.85 -10.55 -2.22
C GLN A 173 -3.72 -11.98 -1.69
N LEU A 174 -2.56 -12.34 -1.16
CA LEU A 174 -2.31 -13.66 -0.58
C LEU A 174 -2.83 -13.75 0.87
N PHE A 175 -2.46 -12.81 1.73
CA PHE A 175 -2.73 -12.93 3.16
C PHE A 175 -4.14 -12.49 3.57
N THR A 176 -4.75 -11.55 2.84
CA THR A 176 -6.10 -11.08 3.21
C THR A 176 -7.15 -12.20 3.19
N PRO A 177 -7.25 -13.05 2.14
CA PRO A 177 -8.19 -14.17 2.16
C PRO A 177 -7.91 -15.19 3.27
N ILE A 178 -6.61 -15.42 3.60
CA ILE A 178 -6.20 -16.33 4.68
C ILE A 178 -6.71 -15.83 6.03
N LEU A 179 -6.41 -14.58 6.33
CA LEU A 179 -6.72 -13.99 7.64
C LEU A 179 -8.22 -13.70 7.81
N MET A 180 -8.95 -13.49 6.71
CA MET A 180 -10.42 -13.45 6.75
C MET A 180 -11.02 -14.80 7.14
N GLY A 181 -10.32 -15.93 6.94
CA GLY A 181 -10.76 -17.26 7.39
C GLY A 181 -10.51 -17.54 8.89
N TRP A 182 -9.84 -16.63 9.61
CA TRP A 182 -9.45 -16.87 11.00
C TRP A 182 -10.31 -16.04 11.98
N SER A 183 -10.84 -16.67 13.01
CA SER A 183 -11.57 -16.02 14.11
C SER A 183 -10.62 -15.38 15.13
N ILE A 184 -9.64 -14.57 14.67
CA ILE A 184 -8.60 -14.04 15.58
C ILE A 184 -9.07 -12.79 16.33
N ILE A 185 -9.88 -11.93 15.72
CA ILE A 185 -10.28 -10.65 16.31
C ILE A 185 -11.74 -10.38 15.99
N ASN A 186 -12.61 -10.52 16.98
CA ASN A 186 -14.02 -10.14 16.87
C ASN A 186 -14.27 -8.74 17.46
N LEU A 187 -13.44 -7.76 17.07
CA LEU A 187 -13.47 -6.41 17.65
C LEU A 187 -14.74 -5.62 17.30
N PHE A 188 -15.39 -5.89 16.18
CA PHE A 188 -16.57 -5.16 15.72
C PHE A 188 -17.82 -6.04 15.58
N GLN A 189 -17.91 -7.09 16.39
CA GLN A 189 -19.09 -7.98 16.44
C GLN A 189 -19.59 -8.47 15.07
N GLY A 190 -18.68 -8.57 14.09
CA GLY A 190 -19.01 -9.15 12.80
C GLY A 190 -19.33 -10.63 12.97
N THR A 191 -20.51 -11.03 12.54
CA THR A 191 -20.83 -12.45 12.43
C THR A 191 -19.99 -13.02 11.27
N PRO A 192 -19.50 -14.26 11.40
CA PRO A 192 -18.86 -14.89 10.27
C PRO A 192 -19.86 -15.01 9.11
N LEU A 193 -19.42 -14.68 7.91
CA LEU A 193 -20.19 -14.93 6.70
C LEU A 193 -20.41 -16.43 6.50
N GLN A 194 -21.32 -16.81 5.63
CA GLN A 194 -21.47 -18.20 5.21
C GLN A 194 -20.09 -18.77 4.82
N GLY A 195 -19.67 -19.84 5.48
CA GLY A 195 -18.34 -20.43 5.36
C GLY A 195 -17.29 -19.95 6.37
N GLY A 196 -17.69 -19.22 7.44
CA GLY A 196 -16.80 -18.83 8.54
C GLY A 196 -15.82 -17.72 8.18
N ILE A 197 -16.18 -16.79 7.26
CA ILE A 197 -15.31 -15.70 6.82
C ILE A 197 -15.58 -14.45 7.66
N TYR A 198 -14.53 -13.89 8.26
CA TYR A 198 -14.52 -12.64 9.03
C TYR A 198 -13.97 -11.50 8.15
N ILE A 199 -14.84 -10.84 7.39
CA ILE A 199 -14.44 -9.81 6.40
C ILE A 199 -13.73 -8.61 7.03
N GLN A 200 -14.07 -8.25 8.29
CA GLN A 200 -13.43 -7.17 9.04
C GLN A 200 -11.91 -7.38 9.24
N ASN A 201 -11.46 -8.64 9.22
CA ASN A 201 -10.04 -8.95 9.36
C ASN A 201 -9.20 -8.39 8.21
N ALA A 202 -9.83 -8.14 7.05
CA ALA A 202 -9.16 -7.46 5.94
C ALA A 202 -8.57 -6.10 6.35
N GLY A 203 -9.29 -5.33 7.18
CA GLY A 203 -8.78 -4.08 7.74
C GLY A 203 -7.90 -4.28 8.97
N LEU A 204 -8.36 -5.10 9.92
CA LEU A 204 -7.71 -5.26 11.23
C LEU A 204 -6.31 -5.87 11.16
N MET A 205 -6.04 -6.73 10.19
CA MET A 205 -4.73 -7.38 10.02
C MET A 205 -3.57 -6.39 9.83
N TRP A 206 -3.84 -5.18 9.35
CA TRP A 206 -2.83 -4.17 9.09
C TRP A 206 -2.46 -3.32 10.30
N PHE A 207 -3.19 -3.45 11.40
CA PHE A 207 -2.96 -2.61 12.59
C PHE A 207 -1.56 -2.79 13.17
N LEU A 208 -1.17 -4.02 13.45
CA LEU A 208 0.16 -4.32 13.96
C LEU A 208 1.28 -4.00 12.94
N PRO A 209 1.19 -4.41 11.67
CA PRO A 209 2.15 -4.02 10.64
C PRO A 209 2.35 -2.51 10.52
N LEU A 210 1.26 -1.72 10.49
CA LEU A 210 1.35 -0.27 10.44
C LEU A 210 2.02 0.32 11.70
N ALA A 211 1.66 -0.20 12.88
CA ALA A 211 2.30 0.23 14.13
C ALA A 211 3.82 -0.03 14.10
N ILE A 212 4.25 -1.16 13.55
CA ILE A 212 5.67 -1.49 13.36
C ILE A 212 6.32 -0.51 12.37
N ALA A 213 5.66 -0.18 11.25
CA ALA A 213 6.20 0.79 10.28
C ALA A 213 6.36 2.18 10.89
N VAL A 214 5.34 2.65 11.62
CA VAL A 214 5.38 3.96 12.32
C VAL A 214 6.46 3.96 13.39
N TYR A 215 6.54 2.91 14.20
CA TYR A 215 7.61 2.73 15.19
C TYR A 215 8.99 2.79 14.55
N GLY A 216 9.19 2.04 13.48
CA GLY A 216 10.45 2.02 12.75
C GLY A 216 10.82 3.38 12.16
N ALA A 217 9.85 4.10 11.60
CA ALA A 217 10.07 5.45 11.10
C ALA A 217 10.45 6.42 12.23
N ILE A 218 9.80 6.33 13.40
CA ILE A 218 10.09 7.19 14.56
C ILE A 218 11.50 6.97 15.11
N PHE A 219 11.92 5.71 15.26
CA PHE A 219 13.13 5.39 16.00
C PHE A 219 14.37 5.16 15.14
N TYR A 220 14.17 4.80 13.87
CA TYR A 220 15.27 4.38 13.01
C TYR A 220 15.49 5.23 11.76
N MET A 221 14.50 6.02 11.30
CA MET A 221 14.69 6.89 10.16
C MET A 221 15.27 8.26 10.55
N ASN A 222 15.79 8.97 9.55
CA ASN A 222 16.37 10.30 9.70
C ASN A 222 15.80 11.25 8.65
N ASN A 223 15.83 12.55 8.98
CA ASN A 223 15.62 13.62 8.02
C ASN A 223 16.97 14.16 7.55
N LEU A 224 17.07 14.59 6.29
CA LEU A 224 18.24 15.25 5.75
C LEU A 224 17.95 16.74 5.55
N VAL A 225 18.80 17.60 6.12
CA VAL A 225 18.72 19.05 5.88
C VAL A 225 19.08 19.38 4.42
N THR A 226 20.03 18.64 3.86
CA THR A 226 20.48 18.77 2.46
C THR A 226 19.41 18.41 1.42
N ALA A 227 18.37 17.67 1.80
CA ALA A 227 17.25 17.31 0.92
C ALA A 227 16.20 18.43 0.81
N ARG A 228 16.30 19.50 1.59
CA ARG A 228 15.35 20.61 1.54
C ARG A 228 15.52 21.40 0.24
N SER A 229 14.42 21.59 -0.46
CA SER A 229 14.35 22.41 -1.67
C SER A 229 13.02 23.16 -1.69
N THR A 230 13.00 24.26 -2.44
CA THR A 230 11.76 25.01 -2.61
C THR A 230 10.83 24.29 -3.59
N PHE A 231 9.53 24.51 -3.47
CA PHE A 231 8.53 24.01 -4.42
C PHE A 231 8.86 24.42 -5.88
N ARG A 232 9.34 25.66 -6.05
CA ARG A 232 9.73 26.18 -7.35
C ARG A 232 10.90 25.41 -7.99
N ASP A 233 11.90 25.06 -7.18
CA ASP A 233 13.06 24.31 -7.67
C ASP A 233 12.65 22.91 -8.15
N GLN A 234 11.71 22.28 -7.44
CA GLN A 234 11.19 20.97 -7.83
C GLN A 234 10.34 21.05 -9.11
N LEU A 235 9.53 22.11 -9.28
CA LEU A 235 8.74 22.29 -10.50
C LEU A 235 9.61 22.52 -11.75
N ALA A 236 10.84 22.92 -11.61
CA ALA A 236 11.76 23.07 -12.77
C ALA A 236 11.93 21.77 -13.60
N ILE A 237 11.69 20.61 -12.97
CA ILE A 237 11.73 19.31 -13.67
C ILE A 237 10.64 19.17 -14.74
N VAL A 238 9.50 19.87 -14.58
CA VAL A 238 8.38 19.84 -15.53
C VAL A 238 8.78 20.42 -16.90
N GLY A 239 9.74 21.34 -16.92
CA GLY A 239 10.30 21.90 -18.17
C GLY A 239 11.18 20.93 -18.96
N ARG A 240 11.56 19.79 -18.40
CA ARG A 240 12.46 18.84 -19.07
C ARG A 240 11.69 17.86 -19.94
N LYS A 241 12.02 17.76 -21.22
CA LYS A 241 11.39 16.83 -22.18
C LYS A 241 11.40 15.38 -21.69
N HIS A 242 12.52 14.93 -21.09
CA HIS A 242 12.63 13.56 -20.58
C HIS A 242 11.63 13.24 -19.46
N THR A 243 11.22 14.23 -18.67
CA THR A 243 10.18 14.03 -17.63
C THR A 243 8.88 13.54 -18.26
N TRP A 244 8.45 14.15 -19.36
CA TRP A 244 7.20 13.78 -20.03
C TRP A 244 7.29 12.44 -20.74
N ILE A 245 8.42 12.14 -21.39
CA ILE A 245 8.65 10.85 -22.06
C ILE A 245 8.62 9.73 -21.02
N MET A 246 9.36 9.88 -19.92
CA MET A 246 9.40 8.86 -18.85
C MET A 246 8.05 8.72 -18.15
N SER A 247 7.32 9.81 -17.93
CA SER A 247 5.97 9.78 -17.37
C SER A 247 5.00 9.00 -18.27
N PHE A 248 5.05 9.22 -19.57
CA PHE A 248 4.22 8.49 -20.53
C PHE A 248 4.51 6.98 -20.52
N ILE A 249 5.78 6.59 -20.57
CA ILE A 249 6.20 5.18 -20.48
C ILE A 249 5.75 4.58 -19.14
N TYR A 250 5.89 5.33 -18.05
CA TYR A 250 5.51 4.87 -16.71
C TYR A 250 4.00 4.68 -16.54
N ILE A 251 3.18 5.53 -17.17
CA ILE A 251 1.72 5.35 -17.21
C ILE A 251 1.38 4.00 -17.88
N GLY A 252 2.03 3.67 -19.00
CA GLY A 252 1.82 2.41 -19.70
C GLY A 252 2.26 1.20 -18.86
N THR A 253 3.44 1.22 -18.28
CA THR A 253 4.02 0.07 -17.57
C THR A 253 3.43 -0.09 -16.17
N PHE A 254 3.57 0.93 -15.34
CA PHE A 254 3.12 0.86 -13.95
C PHE A 254 1.59 0.95 -13.82
N GLY A 255 0.95 1.76 -14.67
CA GLY A 255 -0.51 1.87 -14.73
C GLY A 255 -1.16 0.54 -15.09
N SER A 256 -0.61 -0.19 -16.05
CA SER A 256 -1.07 -1.56 -16.39
C SER A 256 -0.87 -2.52 -15.23
N PHE A 257 0.29 -2.50 -14.59
CA PHE A 257 0.57 -3.36 -13.41
C PHE A 257 -0.47 -3.14 -12.31
N ILE A 258 -0.71 -1.90 -11.91
CA ILE A 258 -1.67 -1.58 -10.84
C ILE A 258 -3.11 -1.85 -11.28
N GLY A 259 -3.48 -1.46 -12.50
CA GLY A 259 -4.83 -1.66 -13.03
C GLY A 259 -5.22 -3.15 -13.09
N TYR A 260 -4.36 -3.99 -13.65
CA TYR A 260 -4.60 -5.43 -13.68
C TYR A 260 -4.57 -6.06 -12.28
N SER A 261 -3.60 -5.70 -11.45
CA SER A 261 -3.52 -6.21 -10.07
C SER A 261 -4.78 -5.86 -9.27
N ALA A 262 -5.35 -4.68 -9.46
CA ALA A 262 -6.55 -4.26 -8.76
C ALA A 262 -7.81 -4.98 -9.29
N ALA A 263 -8.01 -5.00 -10.61
CA ALA A 263 -9.27 -5.43 -11.22
C ALA A 263 -9.38 -6.94 -11.43
N LEU A 264 -8.25 -7.65 -11.63
CA LEU A 264 -8.23 -9.06 -12.05
C LEU A 264 -8.97 -10.01 -11.08
N PRO A 265 -8.85 -9.90 -9.75
CA PRO A 265 -9.59 -10.77 -8.85
C PRO A 265 -11.12 -10.66 -9.02
N LEU A 266 -11.64 -9.45 -9.16
CA LEU A 266 -13.07 -9.23 -9.40
C LEU A 266 -13.47 -9.69 -10.79
N LEU A 267 -12.67 -9.39 -11.83
CA LEU A 267 -12.91 -9.82 -13.21
C LEU A 267 -13.01 -11.33 -13.32
N ILE A 268 -12.06 -12.06 -12.74
CA ILE A 268 -12.10 -13.54 -12.75
C ILE A 268 -13.36 -14.03 -12.05
N LYS A 269 -13.74 -13.46 -10.92
CA LYS A 269 -14.93 -13.87 -10.18
C LYS A 269 -16.21 -13.63 -10.97
N THR A 270 -16.31 -12.53 -11.73
CA THR A 270 -17.51 -12.18 -12.51
C THR A 270 -17.62 -12.97 -13.81
N GLN A 271 -16.50 -13.22 -14.49
CA GLN A 271 -16.49 -13.93 -15.78
C GLN A 271 -16.42 -15.46 -15.62
N PHE A 272 -15.81 -15.92 -14.54
CA PHE A 272 -15.60 -17.36 -14.26
C PHE A 272 -16.08 -17.71 -12.87
N PRO A 273 -17.41 -17.68 -12.59
CA PRO A 273 -17.94 -17.89 -11.24
C PRO A 273 -17.65 -19.28 -10.66
N ALA A 274 -17.35 -20.26 -11.49
CA ALA A 274 -16.93 -21.59 -11.06
C ALA A 274 -15.49 -21.64 -10.54
N VAL A 275 -14.68 -20.62 -10.84
CA VAL A 275 -13.30 -20.53 -10.35
C VAL A 275 -13.30 -19.94 -8.95
N THR A 276 -12.85 -20.70 -7.98
CA THR A 276 -12.71 -20.21 -6.60
C THR A 276 -11.41 -19.43 -6.48
N ILE A 277 -11.51 -18.09 -6.38
CA ILE A 277 -10.38 -17.22 -6.09
C ILE A 277 -10.18 -17.20 -4.58
N GLY A 278 -9.04 -17.66 -4.13
CA GLY A 278 -8.69 -17.75 -2.72
C GLY A 278 -8.34 -19.16 -2.34
N ILE A 279 -7.95 -19.34 -1.09
CA ILE A 279 -7.34 -20.53 -0.47
C ILE A 279 -8.14 -21.85 -0.61
N ALA A 280 -8.96 -22.01 -1.58
CA ALA A 280 -9.42 -23.35 -1.98
C ALA A 280 -8.23 -24.29 -2.30
N PHE A 281 -7.03 -23.74 -2.49
CA PHE A 281 -5.80 -24.51 -2.66
C PHE A 281 -5.19 -24.98 -1.32
N LEU A 282 -5.50 -24.34 -0.18
CA LEU A 282 -4.89 -24.68 1.12
C LEU A 282 -5.90 -25.25 2.13
N GLY A 283 -7.17 -25.29 1.83
CA GLY A 283 -8.22 -25.71 2.75
C GLY A 283 -9.34 -26.52 2.12
N ARG A 284 -9.05 -27.63 1.41
CA ARG A 284 -10.03 -28.69 1.26
C ARG A 284 -10.18 -29.44 2.60
N GLY A 285 -10.76 -28.76 3.58
CA GLY A 285 -11.48 -29.43 4.63
C GLY A 285 -12.74 -30.02 4.01
N ARG A 286 -12.75 -31.34 3.86
CA ARG A 286 -13.83 -32.26 3.57
C ARG A 286 -15.23 -31.61 3.53
N SER A 287 -15.74 -31.26 2.37
CA SER A 287 -17.17 -31.28 2.13
C SER A 287 -17.60 -32.74 1.98
N SER A 288 -18.04 -33.32 3.07
CA SER A 288 -18.82 -34.55 3.11
C SER A 288 -20.20 -34.29 2.48
N HIS A 289 -20.29 -34.26 1.18
CA HIS A 289 -21.57 -34.40 0.45
C HIS A 289 -21.29 -34.77 -0.99
N CYS A 290 -20.78 -35.99 -1.15
CA CYS A 290 -20.95 -36.74 -2.38
C CYS A 290 -20.94 -38.25 -2.03
N ARG A 291 -21.98 -38.67 -1.30
CA ARG A 291 -22.42 -40.06 -1.26
C ARG A 291 -23.90 -40.06 -1.59
N SER A 292 -24.23 -40.22 -2.81
CA SER A 292 -25.35 -41.08 -3.18
C SER A 292 -25.49 -41.08 -4.72
N ARG A 293 -25.47 -42.29 -5.16
CA ARG A 293 -25.92 -42.82 -6.46
C ARG A 293 -24.80 -43.02 -7.51
N TRP A 294 -24.19 -44.15 -7.38
CA TRP A 294 -24.36 -45.27 -8.28
C TRP A 294 -24.26 -46.56 -7.49
#